data_f0c28ea806bb92b4d9305d5fc642c337
#
_entry.id   f0c28ea806bb92b4d9305d5fc642c337
#
_cell.length_a   1.000
_cell.length_b   1.000
_cell.length_c   1.000
_cell.angle_alpha   90.00
_cell.angle_beta   90.00
_cell.angle_gamma   90.00
#
_symmetry.space_group_name_H-M   'P 1'
#
loop_
_entity.id
_entity.type
_entity.pdbx_description
1 polymer ?
#
loop_
_entity_poly.entity_id
_entity_poly.type
_entity_poly.pdbx_seq_one_letter_code
_entity_poly.pdbx_strand_id
1 'polypeptide(L)'
;LFDAEEGICLPPNPRNTGYVFQDARLFPHYTVKGNLRYGMRNTSKEEFDYIVELLGIGHLLKRYPITLSGGEKQRVAIGRALLTDPEILLMDEPLSALDLPRKRELLNYLERLSKEINIPILYVTHSLDELLHLAERVVLLTDGKVEAYDVLETVWDSPLFLPWKQQNQQSAVLSLPVFLHNPTYKMTALTL
;
A
#
# COMPACT_ATOMS: atom_id res chain seq x y z
N LEU A 1 -3.78 -18.45 9.78
CA LEU A 1 -2.34 -18.54 9.52
C LEU A 1 -1.58 -19.12 10.72
N PHE A 2 -1.92 -18.66 11.89
CA PHE A 2 -1.42 -19.15 13.16
C PHE A 2 -2.57 -19.17 14.17
N ASP A 3 -2.75 -20.30 14.84
CA ASP A 3 -3.70 -20.44 15.94
C ASP A 3 -3.02 -21.28 17.02
N ALA A 4 -2.77 -20.67 18.18
CA ALA A 4 -2.07 -21.31 19.29
C ALA A 4 -2.98 -22.31 20.02
N GLU A 5 -4.30 -22.10 20.05
CA GLU A 5 -5.25 -22.96 20.73
C GLU A 5 -5.49 -24.24 19.91
N GLU A 6 -5.56 -24.13 18.59
CA GLU A 6 -5.73 -25.27 17.70
C GLU A 6 -4.38 -25.86 17.21
N GLY A 7 -3.25 -25.30 17.61
CA GLY A 7 -1.93 -25.76 17.21
C GLY A 7 -1.61 -25.55 15.73
N ILE A 8 -2.32 -24.63 15.05
CA ILE A 8 -2.14 -24.36 13.64
C ILE A 8 -0.97 -23.39 13.44
N CYS A 9 0.02 -23.78 12.64
CA CYS A 9 1.10 -22.92 12.17
C CYS A 9 1.39 -23.21 10.71
N LEU A 10 0.71 -22.53 9.80
CA LEU A 10 0.95 -22.71 8.37
C LEU A 10 2.35 -22.20 8.00
N PRO A 11 3.16 -22.97 7.27
CA PRO A 11 4.41 -22.49 6.71
C PRO A 11 4.15 -21.34 5.71
N PRO A 12 5.14 -20.48 5.39
CA PRO A 12 4.93 -19.27 4.56
C PRO A 12 4.32 -19.57 3.18
N ASN A 13 4.72 -20.68 2.56
CA ASN A 13 4.37 -20.98 1.17
C ASN A 13 2.84 -21.16 0.90
N PRO A 14 2.05 -21.86 1.73
CA PRO A 14 0.61 -21.99 1.53
C PRO A 14 -0.21 -20.80 2.04
N ARG A 15 0.40 -19.73 2.54
CA ARG A 15 -0.34 -18.59 3.09
C ARG A 15 -0.99 -17.69 2.03
N ASN A 16 -0.63 -17.85 0.76
CA ASN A 16 -1.10 -17.01 -0.35
C ASN A 16 -1.04 -15.51 -0.05
N THR A 17 0.05 -15.08 0.60
CA THR A 17 0.26 -13.67 0.96
C THR A 17 1.27 -13.04 0.02
N GLY A 18 0.91 -11.89 -0.57
CA GLY A 18 1.85 -10.99 -1.23
C GLY A 18 2.55 -10.15 -0.16
N TYR A 19 3.86 -10.04 -0.19
CA TYR A 19 4.60 -9.23 0.78
C TYR A 19 5.50 -8.22 0.07
N VAL A 20 5.34 -6.95 0.44
CA VAL A 20 6.16 -5.83 -0.02
C VAL A 20 6.94 -5.28 1.17
N PHE A 21 8.26 -5.42 1.12
CA PHE A 21 9.16 -4.94 2.17
C PHE A 21 9.46 -3.44 2.00
N GLN A 22 9.93 -2.82 3.06
CA GLN A 22 10.48 -1.46 3.06
C GLN A 22 11.55 -1.29 1.97
N ASP A 23 12.50 -2.23 1.90
CA ASP A 23 13.39 -2.37 0.75
C ASP A 23 12.73 -3.28 -0.31
N ALA A 24 12.73 -2.86 -1.56
CA ALA A 24 12.05 -3.56 -2.65
C ALA A 24 12.52 -5.01 -2.88
N ARG A 25 13.70 -5.38 -2.38
CA ARG A 25 14.30 -6.73 -2.45
C ARG A 25 14.15 -7.40 -3.83
N LEU A 26 14.42 -6.62 -4.88
CA LEU A 26 14.41 -7.16 -6.24
C LEU A 26 15.66 -8.03 -6.47
N PHE A 27 15.49 -9.06 -7.29
CA PHE A 27 16.60 -9.91 -7.72
C PHE A 27 17.49 -9.13 -8.69
N PRO A 28 18.74 -8.80 -8.33
CA PRO A 28 19.59 -7.90 -9.13
C PRO A 28 20.02 -8.52 -10.47
N HIS A 29 20.03 -9.83 -10.58
CA HIS A 29 20.40 -10.59 -11.78
C HIS A 29 19.23 -10.83 -12.74
N TYR A 30 18.00 -10.46 -12.37
CA TYR A 30 16.83 -10.48 -13.24
C TYR A 30 16.49 -9.07 -13.71
N THR A 31 16.00 -8.98 -14.96
CA THR A 31 15.33 -7.76 -15.44
C THR A 31 14.05 -7.52 -14.65
N VAL A 32 13.42 -6.33 -14.82
CA VAL A 32 12.08 -6.06 -14.27
C VAL A 32 11.09 -7.14 -14.67
N LYS A 33 11.05 -7.53 -15.95
CA LYS A 33 10.19 -8.62 -16.43
C LYS A 33 10.48 -9.96 -15.73
N GLY A 34 11.76 -10.27 -15.50
CA GLY A 34 12.16 -11.47 -14.75
C GLY A 34 11.73 -11.43 -13.29
N ASN A 35 11.86 -10.27 -12.64
CA ASN A 35 11.37 -10.06 -11.27
C ASN A 35 9.85 -10.24 -11.18
N LEU A 36 9.09 -9.63 -12.09
CA LEU A 36 7.64 -9.72 -12.11
C LEU A 36 7.14 -11.16 -12.32
N ARG A 37 7.83 -11.92 -13.18
CA ARG A 37 7.49 -13.32 -13.46
C ARG A 37 7.92 -14.30 -12.37
N TYR A 38 8.75 -13.86 -11.45
CA TYR A 38 9.21 -14.70 -10.35
C TYR A 38 8.06 -14.95 -9.38
N GLY A 39 7.63 -16.18 -9.26
CA GLY A 39 6.51 -16.56 -8.41
C GLY A 39 5.13 -16.50 -9.06
N MET A 40 5.01 -16.03 -10.33
CA MET A 40 3.78 -16.18 -11.08
C MET A 40 3.38 -17.68 -11.15
N ARG A 41 2.13 -17.96 -10.79
CA ARG A 41 1.61 -19.35 -10.84
C ARG A 41 0.69 -19.56 -12.04
N ASN A 42 -0.48 -18.92 -12.04
CA ASN A 42 -1.53 -19.10 -13.05
C ASN A 42 -1.94 -17.79 -13.73
N THR A 43 -1.13 -16.76 -13.63
CA THR A 43 -1.44 -15.42 -14.15
C THR A 43 -1.47 -15.44 -15.68
N SER A 44 -2.56 -15.00 -16.26
CA SER A 44 -2.71 -14.84 -17.71
C SER A 44 -1.81 -13.73 -18.26
N LYS A 45 -1.67 -13.68 -19.58
CA LYS A 45 -0.93 -12.57 -20.21
C LYS A 45 -1.66 -11.24 -19.99
N GLU A 46 -2.97 -11.27 -20.05
CA GLU A 46 -3.86 -10.12 -19.87
C GLU A 46 -3.70 -9.52 -18.46
N GLU A 47 -3.68 -10.35 -17.44
CA GLU A 47 -3.44 -9.92 -16.05
C GLU A 47 -2.04 -9.35 -15.86
N PHE A 48 -1.02 -9.98 -16.45
CA PHE A 48 0.34 -9.43 -16.43
C PHE A 48 0.39 -8.05 -17.07
N ASP A 49 -0.19 -7.88 -18.26
CA ASP A 49 -0.19 -6.62 -18.98
C ASP A 49 -0.99 -5.55 -18.21
N TYR A 50 -2.13 -5.94 -17.60
CA TYR A 50 -2.93 -5.06 -16.73
C TYR A 50 -2.13 -4.53 -15.52
N ILE A 51 -1.47 -5.41 -14.77
CA ILE A 51 -0.65 -4.99 -13.59
C ILE A 51 0.52 -4.09 -14.03
N VAL A 52 1.14 -4.39 -15.18
CA VAL A 52 2.23 -3.58 -15.74
C VAL A 52 1.74 -2.18 -16.11
N GLU A 53 0.53 -2.06 -16.70
CA GLU A 53 -0.09 -0.79 -17.04
C GLU A 53 -0.52 -0.03 -15.79
N LEU A 54 -1.22 -0.68 -14.87
CA LEU A 54 -1.69 -0.10 -13.61
C LEU A 54 -0.55 0.56 -12.82
N LEU A 55 0.61 -0.10 -12.75
CA LEU A 55 1.80 0.40 -12.04
C LEU A 55 2.70 1.31 -12.90
N GLY A 56 2.38 1.51 -14.19
CA GLY A 56 3.14 2.37 -15.09
C GLY A 56 4.57 1.91 -15.34
N ILE A 57 4.85 0.59 -15.28
CA ILE A 57 6.21 0.02 -15.34
C ILE A 57 6.55 -0.63 -16.70
N GLY A 58 5.70 -0.49 -17.71
CA GLY A 58 5.89 -1.12 -19.02
C GLY A 58 7.20 -0.76 -19.70
N HIS A 59 7.61 0.51 -19.62
CA HIS A 59 8.85 1.02 -20.18
C HIS A 59 10.12 0.52 -19.44
N LEU A 60 9.95 -0.10 -18.26
CA LEU A 60 11.05 -0.61 -17.43
C LEU A 60 11.32 -2.10 -17.64
N LEU A 61 10.47 -2.84 -18.33
CA LEU A 61 10.47 -4.32 -18.37
C LEU A 61 11.83 -4.94 -18.76
N LYS A 62 12.62 -4.25 -19.59
CA LYS A 62 13.93 -4.72 -20.04
C LYS A 62 15.09 -4.24 -19.16
N ARG A 63 14.84 -3.35 -18.20
CA ARG A 63 15.86 -2.77 -17.33
C ARG A 63 16.18 -3.70 -16.16
N TYR A 64 17.35 -3.49 -15.55
CA TYR A 64 17.79 -4.17 -14.35
C TYR A 64 17.57 -3.29 -13.10
N PRO A 65 17.36 -3.88 -11.91
CA PRO A 65 17.07 -3.13 -10.69
C PRO A 65 18.08 -2.02 -10.37
N ILE A 66 19.37 -2.22 -10.69
CA ILE A 66 20.42 -1.23 -10.43
C ILE A 66 20.20 0.09 -11.18
N THR A 67 19.45 0.08 -12.29
CA THR A 67 19.19 1.26 -13.11
C THR A 67 17.86 1.95 -12.76
N LEU A 68 17.15 1.47 -11.75
CA LEU A 68 15.84 1.97 -11.34
C LEU A 68 15.97 2.95 -10.19
N SER A 69 15.10 3.97 -10.17
CA SER A 69 14.88 4.82 -9.01
C SER A 69 14.22 4.02 -7.86
N GLY A 70 14.23 4.57 -6.64
CA GLY A 70 13.59 3.94 -5.48
C GLY A 70 12.10 3.68 -5.71
N GLY A 71 11.35 4.66 -6.23
CA GLY A 71 9.93 4.50 -6.54
C GLY A 71 9.65 3.48 -7.64
N GLU A 72 10.49 3.43 -8.70
CA GLU A 72 10.39 2.39 -9.73
C GLU A 72 10.63 0.99 -9.16
N LYS A 73 11.66 0.83 -8.30
CA LYS A 73 11.93 -0.44 -7.61
C LYS A 73 10.73 -0.88 -6.78
N GLN A 74 10.10 0.05 -6.06
CA GLN A 74 8.97 -0.25 -5.20
C GLN A 74 7.74 -0.66 -6.03
N ARG A 75 7.43 0.04 -7.13
CA ARG A 75 6.36 -0.37 -8.06
C ARG A 75 6.59 -1.76 -8.64
N VAL A 76 7.82 -2.10 -8.98
CA VAL A 76 8.17 -3.45 -9.46
C VAL A 76 7.99 -4.50 -8.35
N ALA A 77 8.33 -4.18 -7.09
CA ALA A 77 8.13 -5.08 -5.95
C ALA A 77 6.64 -5.33 -5.67
N ILE A 78 5.82 -4.29 -5.75
CA ILE A 78 4.35 -4.39 -5.64
C ILE A 78 3.80 -5.27 -6.77
N GLY A 79 4.19 -5.01 -8.02
CA GLY A 79 3.77 -5.82 -9.16
C GLY A 79 4.17 -7.29 -9.04
N ARG A 80 5.39 -7.57 -8.54
CA ARG A 80 5.83 -8.92 -8.27
C ARG A 80 4.98 -9.62 -7.21
N ALA A 81 4.59 -8.90 -6.14
CA ALA A 81 3.74 -9.43 -5.09
C ALA A 81 2.32 -9.73 -5.61
N LEU A 82 1.73 -8.82 -6.38
CA LEU A 82 0.39 -8.99 -6.98
C LEU A 82 0.33 -10.17 -7.96
N LEU A 83 1.36 -10.34 -8.79
CA LEU A 83 1.43 -11.41 -9.79
C LEU A 83 1.61 -12.82 -9.18
N THR A 84 1.74 -12.95 -7.87
CA THR A 84 1.65 -14.26 -7.19
C THR A 84 0.21 -14.70 -6.92
N ASP A 85 -0.78 -13.89 -7.31
CA ASP A 85 -2.22 -14.11 -7.04
C ASP A 85 -2.51 -14.28 -5.54
N PRO A 86 -2.19 -13.26 -4.72
CA PRO A 86 -2.31 -13.36 -3.27
C PRO A 86 -3.75 -13.12 -2.80
N GLU A 87 -4.13 -13.75 -1.66
CA GLU A 87 -5.39 -13.48 -0.97
C GLU A 87 -5.35 -12.22 -0.10
N ILE A 88 -4.15 -11.77 0.26
CA ILE A 88 -3.90 -10.53 1.02
C ILE A 88 -2.54 -9.95 0.63
N LEU A 89 -2.47 -8.63 0.53
CA LEU A 89 -1.23 -7.89 0.28
C LEU A 89 -0.76 -7.20 1.56
N LEU A 90 0.44 -7.57 2.01
CA LEU A 90 1.08 -6.98 3.19
C LEU A 90 2.14 -5.99 2.69
N MET A 91 2.09 -4.75 3.15
CA MET A 91 3.06 -3.71 2.83
C MET A 91 3.68 -3.15 4.12
N ASP A 92 4.98 -3.28 4.24
CA ASP A 92 5.73 -2.87 5.43
C ASP A 92 6.54 -1.60 5.10
N GLU A 93 6.04 -0.45 5.53
CA GLU A 93 6.62 0.89 5.30
C GLU A 93 7.13 1.12 3.86
N PRO A 94 6.35 0.83 2.82
CA PRO A 94 6.85 0.75 1.44
C PRO A 94 7.32 2.10 0.87
N LEU A 95 7.03 3.22 1.55
CA LEU A 95 7.37 4.57 1.09
C LEU A 95 8.46 5.26 1.94
N SER A 96 8.92 4.62 3.01
CA SER A 96 9.83 5.25 4.00
C SER A 96 11.20 5.62 3.41
N ALA A 97 11.69 4.87 2.42
CA ALA A 97 12.98 5.11 1.76
C ALA A 97 12.93 6.12 0.60
N LEU A 98 11.76 6.76 0.36
CA LEU A 98 11.56 7.65 -0.78
C LEU A 98 11.61 9.13 -0.38
N ASP A 99 12.13 9.96 -1.27
CA ASP A 99 12.01 11.42 -1.19
C ASP A 99 10.54 11.87 -1.42
N LEU A 100 10.18 13.07 -0.96
CA LEU A 100 8.81 13.57 -1.01
C LEU A 100 8.16 13.55 -2.40
N PRO A 101 8.82 13.94 -3.50
CA PRO A 101 8.20 13.87 -4.83
C PRO A 101 7.85 12.46 -5.25
N ARG A 102 8.75 11.49 -5.05
CA ARG A 102 8.53 10.07 -5.38
C ARG A 102 7.51 9.42 -4.46
N LYS A 103 7.49 9.83 -3.19
CA LYS A 103 6.50 9.38 -2.22
C LYS A 103 5.09 9.76 -2.68
N ARG A 104 4.86 11.02 -3.07
CA ARG A 104 3.56 11.50 -3.59
C ARG A 104 3.14 10.78 -4.87
N GLU A 105 4.08 10.58 -5.79
CA GLU A 105 3.81 9.84 -7.02
C GLU A 105 3.33 8.41 -6.70
N LEU A 106 4.02 7.70 -5.80
CA LEU A 106 3.68 6.33 -5.46
C LEU A 106 2.40 6.24 -4.61
N LEU A 107 2.09 7.22 -3.77
CA LEU A 107 0.81 7.31 -3.06
C LEU A 107 -0.38 7.33 -4.03
N ASN A 108 -0.30 8.11 -5.10
CA ASN A 108 -1.36 8.15 -6.12
C ASN A 108 -1.53 6.78 -6.81
N TYR A 109 -0.44 6.03 -7.03
CA TYR A 109 -0.52 4.67 -7.55
C TYR A 109 -1.17 3.71 -6.56
N LEU A 110 -0.83 3.81 -5.27
CA LEU A 110 -1.40 2.97 -4.22
C LEU A 110 -2.90 3.25 -4.01
N GLU A 111 -3.31 4.51 -4.07
CA GLU A 111 -4.71 4.89 -3.99
C GLU A 111 -5.53 4.33 -5.16
N ARG A 112 -4.99 4.37 -6.38
CA ARG A 112 -5.62 3.73 -7.54
C ARG A 112 -5.66 2.22 -7.38
N LEU A 113 -4.55 1.63 -6.98
CA LEU A 113 -4.41 0.21 -6.76
C LEU A 113 -5.47 -0.30 -5.76
N SER A 114 -5.64 0.36 -4.62
CA SER A 114 -6.60 -0.05 -3.59
C SER A 114 -8.05 -0.04 -4.07
N LYS A 115 -8.38 0.81 -5.06
CA LYS A 115 -9.72 0.89 -5.67
C LYS A 115 -9.94 -0.14 -6.78
N GLU A 116 -8.87 -0.60 -7.43
CA GLU A 116 -8.95 -1.46 -8.61
C GLU A 116 -8.75 -2.95 -8.29
N ILE A 117 -8.06 -3.28 -7.18
CA ILE A 117 -7.87 -4.67 -6.77
C ILE A 117 -8.88 -5.09 -5.69
N ASN A 118 -9.37 -6.32 -5.80
CA ASN A 118 -10.36 -6.90 -4.87
C ASN A 118 -9.72 -7.76 -3.77
N ILE A 119 -8.50 -7.43 -3.35
CA ILE A 119 -7.84 -8.12 -2.24
C ILE A 119 -7.59 -7.16 -1.09
N PRO A 120 -7.71 -7.59 0.16
CA PRO A 120 -7.40 -6.74 1.30
C PRO A 120 -5.91 -6.36 1.33
N ILE A 121 -5.64 -5.10 1.66
CA ILE A 121 -4.29 -4.58 1.84
C ILE A 121 -4.09 -4.28 3.31
N LEU A 122 -3.08 -4.90 3.93
CA LEU A 122 -2.60 -4.50 5.25
C LEU A 122 -1.34 -3.65 5.07
N TYR A 123 -1.47 -2.37 5.38
CA TYR A 123 -0.43 -1.37 5.18
C TYR A 123 0.13 -0.91 6.52
N VAL A 124 1.43 -1.12 6.75
CA VAL A 124 2.13 -0.66 7.96
C VAL A 124 2.83 0.66 7.64
N THR A 125 2.55 1.69 8.43
CA THR A 125 3.22 3.00 8.32
C THR A 125 3.24 3.73 9.65
N HIS A 126 4.20 4.63 9.81
CA HIS A 126 4.25 5.64 10.86
C HIS A 126 3.96 7.06 10.33
N SER A 127 3.58 7.20 9.06
CA SER A 127 3.31 8.47 8.38
C SER A 127 1.82 8.77 8.39
N LEU A 128 1.44 9.87 9.05
CA LEU A 128 0.05 10.36 9.05
C LEU A 128 -0.45 10.71 7.64
N ASP A 129 0.42 11.25 6.79
CA ASP A 129 0.10 11.60 5.41
C ASP A 129 -0.31 10.36 4.60
N GLU A 130 0.42 9.24 4.75
CA GLU A 130 0.07 7.98 4.11
C GLU A 130 -1.25 7.40 4.64
N LEU A 131 -1.43 7.44 5.96
CA LEU A 131 -2.63 6.97 6.63
C LEU A 131 -3.87 7.72 6.14
N LEU A 132 -3.82 9.06 6.08
CA LEU A 132 -4.93 9.91 5.61
C LEU A 132 -5.27 9.69 4.12
N HIS A 133 -4.29 9.28 3.30
CA HIS A 133 -4.52 9.03 1.88
C HIS A 133 -5.05 7.63 1.57
N LEU A 134 -4.67 6.63 2.36
CA LEU A 134 -4.86 5.23 1.99
C LEU A 134 -5.81 4.45 2.91
N ALA A 135 -5.93 4.86 4.19
CA ALA A 135 -6.60 4.03 5.18
C ALA A 135 -8.11 4.25 5.22
N GLU A 136 -8.88 3.17 5.09
CA GLU A 136 -10.29 3.12 5.45
C GLU A 136 -10.47 2.76 6.93
N ARG A 137 -9.65 1.84 7.42
CA ARG A 137 -9.66 1.37 8.81
C ARG A 137 -8.24 1.39 9.37
N VAL A 138 -8.15 1.63 10.67
CA VAL A 138 -6.86 1.75 11.37
C VAL A 138 -6.79 0.75 12.50
N VAL A 139 -5.66 0.06 12.58
CA VAL A 139 -5.26 -0.73 13.76
C VAL A 139 -4.15 0.03 14.46
N LEU A 140 -4.39 0.51 15.67
CA LEU A 140 -3.37 1.15 16.50
C LEU A 140 -2.69 0.08 17.37
N LEU A 141 -1.37 0.01 17.26
CA LEU A 141 -0.55 -0.95 18.01
C LEU A 141 0.37 -0.19 18.97
N THR A 142 0.38 -0.63 20.25
CA THR A 142 1.32 -0.16 21.26
C THR A 142 1.89 -1.38 21.99
N ASP A 143 3.20 -1.47 22.08
CA ASP A 143 3.91 -2.59 22.74
C ASP A 143 3.44 -3.99 22.28
N GLY A 144 3.14 -4.13 20.99
CA GLY A 144 2.71 -5.39 20.38
C GLY A 144 1.25 -5.78 20.67
N LYS A 145 0.45 -4.87 21.26
CA LYS A 145 -0.98 -5.08 21.53
C LYS A 145 -1.83 -4.15 20.69
N VAL A 146 -3.01 -4.64 20.31
CA VAL A 146 -4.02 -3.83 19.65
C VAL A 146 -4.70 -2.93 20.68
N GLU A 147 -4.53 -1.63 20.55
CA GLU A 147 -5.17 -0.61 21.41
C GLU A 147 -6.50 -0.13 20.83
N ALA A 148 -6.58 -0.01 19.50
CA ALA A 148 -7.80 0.37 18.79
C ALA A 148 -7.86 -0.29 17.42
N TYR A 149 -9.09 -0.57 16.96
CA TYR A 149 -9.38 -1.01 15.59
C TYR A 149 -10.74 -0.47 15.18
N ASP A 150 -10.76 0.51 14.30
CA ASP A 150 -12.00 1.12 13.79
C ASP A 150 -11.74 1.85 12.46
N VAL A 151 -12.78 2.52 11.93
CA VAL A 151 -12.64 3.45 10.82
C VAL A 151 -11.74 4.62 11.21
N LEU A 152 -11.09 5.21 10.21
CA LEU A 152 -10.09 6.25 10.44
C LEU A 152 -10.63 7.42 11.27
N GLU A 153 -11.86 7.89 11.00
CA GLU A 153 -12.47 9.01 11.71
C GLU A 153 -12.59 8.75 13.21
N THR A 154 -13.07 7.56 13.60
CA THR A 154 -13.23 7.17 15.01
C THR A 154 -11.88 7.11 15.74
N VAL A 155 -10.88 6.47 15.11
CA VAL A 155 -9.54 6.34 15.70
C VAL A 155 -8.86 7.70 15.79
N TRP A 156 -9.03 8.55 14.76
CA TRP A 156 -8.46 9.89 14.72
C TRP A 156 -8.92 10.77 15.88
N ASP A 157 -10.20 10.73 16.24
CA ASP A 157 -10.76 11.54 17.32
C ASP A 157 -10.55 10.94 18.71
N SER A 158 -10.04 9.72 18.78
CA SER A 158 -9.73 9.04 20.03
C SER A 158 -8.56 9.70 20.76
N PRO A 159 -8.60 9.77 22.11
CA PRO A 159 -7.47 10.17 22.91
C PRO A 159 -6.20 9.31 22.72
N LEU A 160 -6.36 8.05 22.31
CA LEU A 160 -5.26 7.13 22.02
C LEU A 160 -4.41 7.58 20.83
N PHE A 161 -4.99 8.40 19.94
CA PHE A 161 -4.29 8.89 18.75
C PHE A 161 -3.53 10.22 18.98
N LEU A 162 -3.71 10.85 20.15
CA LEU A 162 -3.04 12.14 20.47
C LEU A 162 -1.51 12.12 20.33
N PRO A 163 -0.79 11.05 20.72
CA PRO A 163 0.67 10.99 20.54
C PRO A 163 1.12 11.05 19.08
N TRP A 164 0.25 10.69 18.13
CA TRP A 164 0.51 10.69 16.70
C TRP A 164 0.17 12.01 16.01
N LYS A 165 -0.71 12.82 16.63
CA LYS A 165 -1.01 14.18 16.18
C LYS A 165 0.13 15.11 16.60
N GLN A 166 0.65 15.90 15.67
CA GLN A 166 1.64 16.93 16.00
C GLN A 166 1.04 17.91 17.01
N GLN A 167 1.80 18.30 18.02
CA GLN A 167 1.34 19.06 19.20
C GLN A 167 0.59 20.39 18.93
N ASN A 168 0.55 20.89 17.70
CA ASN A 168 -0.07 22.17 17.35
C ASN A 168 -1.15 22.08 16.26
N GLN A 169 -1.61 20.90 15.85
CA GLN A 169 -2.66 20.78 14.84
C GLN A 169 -3.96 20.26 15.47
N GLN A 170 -4.87 21.17 15.73
CA GLN A 170 -6.28 20.82 15.88
C GLN A 170 -6.79 20.44 14.48
N SER A 171 -7.00 19.16 14.25
CA SER A 171 -7.47 18.61 12.99
C SER A 171 -8.51 17.53 13.24
N ALA A 172 -9.53 17.47 12.39
CA ALA A 172 -10.54 16.43 12.39
C ALA A 172 -10.55 15.75 11.00
N VAL A 173 -10.90 14.47 10.98
CA VAL A 173 -11.17 13.74 9.75
C VAL A 173 -12.67 13.59 9.64
N LEU A 174 -13.25 14.10 8.56
CA LEU A 174 -14.68 14.09 8.33
C LEU A 174 -14.96 13.51 6.94
N SER A 175 -15.91 12.57 6.87
CA SER A 175 -16.47 12.06 5.61
C SER A 175 -17.67 12.90 5.25
N LEU A 176 -17.53 13.75 4.26
CA LEU A 176 -18.58 14.67 3.85
C LEU A 176 -18.98 14.46 2.38
N PRO A 177 -20.27 14.53 2.04
CA PRO A 177 -20.71 14.46 0.65
C PRO A 177 -20.23 15.70 -0.13
N VAL A 178 -19.74 15.45 -1.35
CA VAL A 178 -19.36 16.53 -2.27
C VAL A 178 -20.61 17.19 -2.82
N PHE A 179 -20.78 18.47 -2.55
CA PHE A 179 -21.89 19.29 -3.08
C PHE A 179 -21.57 19.81 -4.49
N LEU A 180 -20.36 20.31 -4.70
CA LEU A 180 -19.94 20.87 -5.98
C LEU A 180 -18.43 20.72 -6.15
N HIS A 181 -18.01 20.32 -7.33
CA HIS A 181 -16.61 20.34 -7.73
C HIS A 181 -16.41 21.31 -8.90
N ASN A 182 -15.55 22.31 -8.71
CA ASN A 182 -15.18 23.25 -9.76
C ASN A 182 -13.75 22.98 -10.23
N PRO A 183 -13.58 22.31 -11.38
CA PRO A 183 -12.24 21.93 -11.87
C PRO A 183 -11.39 23.14 -12.32
N THR A 184 -12.04 24.25 -12.74
CA THR A 184 -11.36 25.48 -13.20
C THR A 184 -10.59 26.14 -12.06
N TYR A 185 -11.19 26.19 -10.87
CA TYR A 185 -10.58 26.80 -9.68
C TYR A 185 -9.96 25.76 -8.73
N LYS A 186 -10.01 24.45 -9.08
CA LYS A 186 -9.55 23.34 -8.24
C LYS A 186 -10.16 23.39 -6.83
N MET A 187 -11.43 23.75 -6.72
CA MET A 187 -12.14 23.83 -5.45
C MET A 187 -13.27 22.82 -5.39
N THR A 188 -13.48 22.26 -4.20
CA THR A 188 -14.57 21.34 -3.90
C THR A 188 -15.35 21.88 -2.72
N ALA A 189 -16.65 22.06 -2.90
CA ALA A 189 -17.58 22.40 -1.83
C ALA A 189 -18.17 21.12 -1.24
N LEU A 190 -18.16 21.02 0.08
CA LEU A 190 -18.68 19.89 0.84
C LEU A 190 -19.95 20.32 1.57
N THR A 191 -20.85 19.39 1.82
CA THR A 191 -22.03 19.60 2.68
C THR A 191 -21.66 19.18 4.11
N LEU A 192 -21.88 20.07 5.08
CA LEU A 192 -21.77 19.77 6.50
C LEU A 192 -23.06 19.11 7.00
#